data_d5a40282c7443114db0d4153a14713d5
#
_entry.id   d5a40282c7443114db0d4153a14713d5
#
_cell.length_a   1.000
_cell.length_b   1.000
_cell.length_c   1.000
_cell.angle_alpha   90.00
_cell.angle_beta   90.00
_cell.angle_gamma   90.00
#
_symmetry.space_group_name_H-M   'P 1'
#
loop_
_entity.id
_entity.type
_entity.pdbx_description
1 polymer ?
#
loop_
_entity_poly.entity_id
_entity_poly.type
_entity_poly.pdbx_seq_one_letter_code
_entity_poly.pdbx_strand_id
1 'polypeptide(L)'
;MFTSVEDRAVIVTGASKGIGKGIARVFAQQGAHVLIAGRDTAALEAAAESLGGSATGRIETVAADVSKVADCRRIAEVALERFGAIDVLCANAGIFPDKPLVDLTEEDVDTVLATNLKGTMFSVQACIPALEASGRGRVVLTSSITGPITGFPGWSHYGASKAAQLGFLRTAAIELAPRRITINAVLPGNIATEGLDDLGEDYIRGMEAAIPQRRLGTVEDIGNAALFFASDESGYITGQTLVVDGGQVLPESPAALEGI
;
A
#
# COMPACT_ATOMS: atom_id res chain seq x y z
N MET A 1 -4.68 24.72 2.16
CA MET A 1 -3.79 24.04 1.16
C MET A 1 -2.95 23.09 1.98
N PHE A 2 -2.85 21.82 1.61
CA PHE A 2 -1.99 20.86 2.34
C PHE A 2 -0.52 21.24 2.18
N THR A 3 0.28 20.95 3.23
CA THR A 3 1.74 21.12 3.19
C THR A 3 2.32 20.25 2.09
N SER A 4 3.24 20.82 1.29
CA SER A 4 3.92 20.07 0.22
C SER A 4 4.72 18.90 0.78
N VAL A 5 4.74 17.81 0.03
CA VAL A 5 5.66 16.69 0.24
C VAL A 5 6.90 16.80 -0.66
N GLU A 6 7.08 17.94 -1.31
CA GLU A 6 8.28 18.24 -2.11
C GLU A 6 9.55 17.99 -1.29
N ASP A 7 10.54 17.40 -1.93
CA ASP A 7 11.83 16.99 -1.34
C ASP A 7 11.76 15.96 -0.20
N ARG A 8 10.57 15.43 0.15
CA ARG A 8 10.48 14.33 1.12
C ARG A 8 10.99 13.03 0.52
N ALA A 9 11.71 12.28 1.34
CA ALA A 9 12.17 10.94 1.00
C ALA A 9 11.09 9.90 1.30
N VAL A 10 10.59 9.24 0.26
CA VAL A 10 9.45 8.31 0.31
C VAL A 10 9.88 6.93 -0.17
N ILE A 11 9.59 5.90 0.59
CA ILE A 11 9.75 4.50 0.19
C ILE A 11 8.37 3.93 -0.14
N VAL A 12 8.25 3.24 -1.30
CA VAL A 12 7.05 2.49 -1.66
C VAL A 12 7.44 1.05 -1.97
N THR A 13 7.00 0.10 -1.15
CA THR A 13 7.24 -1.32 -1.39
C THR A 13 6.18 -1.92 -2.31
N GLY A 14 6.58 -2.89 -3.17
CA GLY A 14 5.67 -3.48 -4.17
C GLY A 14 5.22 -2.49 -5.24
N ALA A 15 6.13 -1.61 -5.69
CA ALA A 15 5.80 -0.47 -6.55
C ALA A 15 6.19 -0.64 -8.03
N SER A 16 6.52 -1.86 -8.47
CA SER A 16 6.77 -2.13 -9.88
C SER A 16 5.50 -2.09 -10.76
N LYS A 17 4.31 -2.23 -10.16
CA LYS A 17 3.01 -2.20 -10.85
C LYS A 17 1.86 -1.88 -9.88
N GLY A 18 0.64 -1.76 -10.41
CA GLY A 18 -0.61 -1.67 -9.68
C GLY A 18 -0.65 -0.51 -8.68
N ILE A 19 -1.26 -0.74 -7.53
CA ILE A 19 -1.47 0.26 -6.47
C ILE A 19 -0.15 0.90 -6.02
N GLY A 20 0.90 0.10 -5.82
CA GLY A 20 2.19 0.63 -5.38
C GLY A 20 2.81 1.60 -6.39
N LYS A 21 2.72 1.30 -7.69
CA LYS A 21 3.15 2.21 -8.76
C LYS A 21 2.31 3.49 -8.78
N GLY A 22 0.98 3.38 -8.56
CA GLY A 22 0.08 4.53 -8.44
C GLY A 22 0.42 5.43 -7.24
N ILE A 23 0.69 4.85 -6.08
CA ILE A 23 1.18 5.57 -4.90
C ILE A 23 2.48 6.31 -5.25
N ALA A 24 3.47 5.61 -5.81
CA ALA A 24 4.75 6.21 -6.20
C ALA A 24 4.56 7.38 -7.18
N ARG A 25 3.64 7.25 -8.16
CA ARG A 25 3.30 8.30 -9.13
C ARG A 25 2.77 9.54 -8.44
N VAL A 26 1.80 9.39 -7.53
CA VAL A 26 1.20 10.54 -6.82
C VAL A 26 2.25 11.30 -6.02
N PHE A 27 3.12 10.63 -5.28
CA PHE A 27 4.20 11.27 -4.53
C PHE A 27 5.22 11.95 -5.46
N ALA A 28 5.62 11.29 -6.55
CA ALA A 28 6.58 11.82 -7.51
C ALA A 28 6.06 13.11 -8.20
N GLN A 29 4.78 13.16 -8.54
CA GLN A 29 4.12 14.33 -9.11
C GLN A 29 4.05 15.51 -8.12
N GLN A 30 4.11 15.25 -6.82
CA GLN A 30 4.15 16.26 -5.77
C GLN A 30 5.58 16.64 -5.35
N GLY A 31 6.59 16.22 -6.13
CA GLY A 31 7.99 16.61 -5.92
C GLY A 31 8.76 15.77 -4.91
N ALA A 32 8.18 14.70 -4.38
CA ALA A 32 8.89 13.82 -3.46
C ALA A 32 9.98 13.01 -4.18
N HIS A 33 11.06 12.68 -3.46
CA HIS A 33 12.05 11.68 -3.90
C HIS A 33 11.53 10.29 -3.53
N VAL A 34 11.34 9.41 -4.51
CA VAL A 34 10.67 8.14 -4.31
C VAL A 34 11.60 6.96 -4.60
N LEU A 35 11.83 6.11 -3.60
CA LEU A 35 12.46 4.80 -3.77
C LEU A 35 11.37 3.75 -3.97
N ILE A 36 11.33 3.13 -5.14
CA ILE A 36 10.43 2.01 -5.43
C ILE A 36 11.14 0.69 -5.20
N ALA A 37 10.52 -0.20 -4.42
CA ALA A 37 11.07 -1.51 -4.10
C ALA A 37 10.18 -2.64 -4.64
N GLY A 38 10.80 -3.71 -5.13
CA GLY A 38 10.12 -4.90 -5.65
C GLY A 38 11.13 -5.99 -5.97
N ARG A 39 10.67 -7.17 -6.39
CA ARG A 39 11.54 -8.34 -6.62
C ARG A 39 12.18 -8.37 -8.01
N ASP A 40 11.49 -7.83 -9.00
CA ASP A 40 11.87 -7.89 -10.42
C ASP A 40 12.54 -6.56 -10.82
N THR A 41 13.83 -6.63 -11.10
CA THR A 41 14.65 -5.46 -11.48
C THR A 41 14.15 -4.82 -12.77
N ALA A 42 13.84 -5.62 -13.79
CA ALA A 42 13.39 -5.09 -15.09
C ALA A 42 12.04 -4.39 -14.98
N ALA A 43 11.10 -4.96 -14.20
CA ALA A 43 9.82 -4.32 -13.93
C ALA A 43 9.96 -3.03 -13.11
N LEU A 44 10.93 -2.94 -12.18
CA LEU A 44 11.22 -1.73 -11.42
C LEU A 44 11.81 -0.63 -12.32
N GLU A 45 12.76 -0.98 -13.21
CA GLU A 45 13.36 -0.03 -14.17
C GLU A 45 12.32 0.54 -15.11
N ALA A 46 11.44 -0.31 -15.69
CA ALA A 46 10.34 0.13 -16.52
C ALA A 46 9.33 1.02 -15.77
N ALA A 47 9.06 0.68 -14.49
CA ALA A 47 8.22 1.52 -13.65
C ALA A 47 8.86 2.89 -13.38
N ALA A 48 10.16 2.93 -13.05
CA ALA A 48 10.89 4.17 -12.79
C ALA A 48 10.92 5.08 -14.04
N GLU A 49 11.16 4.53 -15.22
CA GLU A 49 11.10 5.26 -16.49
C GLU A 49 9.71 5.88 -16.71
N SER A 50 8.66 5.07 -16.54
CA SER A 50 7.27 5.53 -16.66
C SER A 50 6.90 6.63 -15.66
N LEU A 51 7.45 6.61 -14.44
CA LEU A 51 7.23 7.60 -13.39
C LEU A 51 8.05 8.87 -13.67
N GLY A 52 9.27 8.74 -14.17
CA GLY A 52 10.21 9.84 -14.40
C GLY A 52 9.68 10.91 -15.36
N GLY A 53 8.83 10.56 -16.31
CA GLY A 53 8.23 11.52 -17.26
C GLY A 53 7.27 12.55 -16.63
N SER A 54 6.77 12.31 -15.44
CA SER A 54 5.88 13.20 -14.70
C SER A 54 6.40 13.63 -13.33
N ALA A 55 7.56 13.10 -12.91
CA ALA A 55 8.18 13.38 -11.63
C ALA A 55 8.94 14.71 -11.66
N THR A 56 8.85 15.50 -10.59
CA THR A 56 9.71 16.65 -10.32
C THR A 56 10.81 16.28 -9.32
N GLY A 57 10.58 15.22 -8.51
CA GLY A 57 11.59 14.63 -7.62
C GLY A 57 12.37 13.48 -8.28
N ARG A 58 13.31 12.89 -7.54
CA ARG A 58 14.12 11.74 -8.00
C ARG A 58 13.34 10.43 -7.84
N ILE A 59 13.46 9.52 -8.81
CA ILE A 59 12.96 8.16 -8.71
C ILE A 59 14.17 7.21 -8.68
N GLU A 60 14.23 6.39 -7.65
CA GLU A 60 15.27 5.38 -7.46
C GLU A 60 14.63 3.99 -7.32
N THR A 61 15.39 2.95 -7.59
CA THR A 61 14.90 1.57 -7.51
C THR A 61 15.76 0.72 -6.59
N VAL A 62 15.13 -0.28 -5.95
CA VAL A 62 15.87 -1.33 -5.23
C VAL A 62 15.16 -2.68 -5.41
N ALA A 63 15.90 -3.66 -5.95
CA ALA A 63 15.40 -5.02 -6.03
C ALA A 63 15.45 -5.68 -4.64
N ALA A 64 14.29 -6.01 -4.07
CA ALA A 64 14.15 -6.53 -2.71
C ALA A 64 12.91 -7.41 -2.54
N ASP A 65 13.02 -8.45 -1.72
CA ASP A 65 11.92 -9.31 -1.30
C ASP A 65 11.58 -9.02 0.18
N VAL A 66 10.47 -8.33 0.42
CA VAL A 66 10.05 -7.95 1.78
C VAL A 66 9.77 -9.16 2.69
N SER A 67 9.58 -10.37 2.16
CA SER A 67 9.47 -11.59 2.97
C SER A 67 10.78 -11.90 3.72
N LYS A 68 11.90 -11.28 3.30
CA LYS A 68 13.24 -11.43 3.89
C LYS A 68 13.61 -10.18 4.70
N VAL A 69 13.86 -10.36 6.00
CA VAL A 69 14.21 -9.26 6.92
C VAL A 69 15.45 -8.48 6.48
N ALA A 70 16.44 -9.19 5.93
CA ALA A 70 17.66 -8.55 5.39
C ALA A 70 17.34 -7.57 4.26
N ASP A 71 16.40 -7.93 3.38
CA ASP A 71 15.99 -7.08 2.27
C ASP A 71 15.18 -5.85 2.76
N CYS A 72 14.35 -6.00 3.81
CA CYS A 72 13.68 -4.86 4.44
C CYS A 72 14.70 -3.83 4.97
N ARG A 73 15.78 -4.28 5.60
CA ARG A 73 16.89 -3.42 6.06
C ARG A 73 17.59 -2.75 4.88
N ARG A 74 17.90 -3.50 3.83
CA ARG A 74 18.55 -2.99 2.63
C ARG A 74 17.73 -1.91 1.93
N ILE A 75 16.39 -2.01 1.90
CA ILE A 75 15.53 -0.95 1.38
C ILE A 75 15.75 0.37 2.14
N ALA A 76 15.79 0.32 3.47
CA ALA A 76 16.01 1.51 4.29
C ALA A 76 17.43 2.07 4.11
N GLU A 77 18.44 1.20 4.04
CA GLU A 77 19.84 1.58 3.80
C GLU A 77 20.01 2.30 2.45
N VAL A 78 19.43 1.75 1.38
CA VAL A 78 19.47 2.37 0.03
C VAL A 78 18.74 3.72 0.03
N ALA A 79 17.60 3.86 0.70
CA ALA A 79 16.91 5.14 0.80
C ALA A 79 17.78 6.20 1.50
N LEU A 80 18.44 5.83 2.59
CA LEU A 80 19.36 6.73 3.30
C LEU A 80 20.60 7.09 2.44
N GLU A 81 21.15 6.12 1.70
CA GLU A 81 22.27 6.37 0.78
C GLU A 81 21.88 7.34 -0.34
N ARG A 82 20.71 7.19 -0.93
CA ARG A 82 20.27 7.96 -2.09
C ARG A 82 19.69 9.32 -1.75
N PHE A 83 18.96 9.42 -0.63
CA PHE A 83 18.20 10.62 -0.27
C PHE A 83 18.68 11.28 1.03
N GLY A 84 19.44 10.58 1.87
CA GLY A 84 19.92 11.10 3.16
C GLY A 84 18.88 11.06 4.28
N ALA A 85 17.63 10.70 3.99
CA ALA A 85 16.52 10.67 4.95
C ALA A 85 15.46 9.62 4.55
N ILE A 86 14.53 9.36 5.47
CA ILE A 86 13.26 8.67 5.19
C ILE A 86 12.17 9.44 5.96
N ASP A 87 11.28 10.10 5.23
CA ASP A 87 10.14 10.82 5.80
C ASP A 87 8.86 9.99 5.77
N VAL A 88 8.68 9.15 4.73
CA VAL A 88 7.46 8.37 4.50
C VAL A 88 7.81 6.94 4.09
N LEU A 89 7.13 5.97 4.71
CA LEU A 89 7.11 4.58 4.26
C LEU A 89 5.67 4.21 3.85
N CYS A 90 5.46 3.90 2.58
CA CYS A 90 4.26 3.24 2.08
C CYS A 90 4.53 1.72 2.00
N ALA A 91 4.14 0.99 3.05
CA ALA A 91 4.26 -0.47 3.11
C ALA A 91 3.08 -1.10 2.35
N ASN A 92 3.27 -1.24 1.04
CA ASN A 92 2.23 -1.67 0.10
C ASN A 92 2.45 -3.11 -0.43
N ALA A 93 3.68 -3.64 -0.43
CA ALA A 93 3.96 -4.96 -0.96
C ALA A 93 3.01 -6.04 -0.41
N GLY A 94 2.41 -6.81 -1.32
CA GLY A 94 1.49 -7.87 -0.95
C GLY A 94 1.19 -8.79 -2.12
N ILE A 95 0.75 -10.00 -1.81
CA ILE A 95 0.29 -11.03 -2.75
C ILE A 95 -1.09 -11.54 -2.32
N PHE A 96 -1.89 -11.99 -3.29
CA PHE A 96 -3.24 -12.47 -3.08
C PHE A 96 -3.56 -13.67 -4.00
N PRO A 97 -2.78 -14.78 -3.91
CA PRO A 97 -3.07 -15.96 -4.71
C PRO A 97 -4.47 -16.48 -4.37
N ASP A 98 -5.18 -16.97 -5.38
CA ASP A 98 -6.45 -17.66 -5.19
C ASP A 98 -6.20 -19.12 -4.78
N LYS A 99 -6.81 -19.55 -3.66
CA LYS A 99 -6.73 -20.92 -3.18
C LYS A 99 -7.96 -21.25 -2.33
N PRO A 100 -8.82 -22.18 -2.75
CA PRO A 100 -9.96 -22.62 -1.95
C PRO A 100 -9.53 -23.13 -0.57
N LEU A 101 -10.31 -22.84 0.47
CA LEU A 101 -9.97 -23.22 1.86
C LEU A 101 -9.69 -24.72 2.03
N VAL A 102 -10.41 -25.57 1.29
CA VAL A 102 -10.26 -27.03 1.36
C VAL A 102 -8.94 -27.54 0.78
N ASP A 103 -8.30 -26.74 -0.10
CA ASP A 103 -7.05 -27.08 -0.78
C ASP A 103 -5.85 -26.29 -0.22
N LEU A 104 -6.06 -25.47 0.81
CA LEU A 104 -5.03 -24.60 1.37
C LEU A 104 -3.95 -25.40 2.07
N THR A 105 -2.71 -25.16 1.69
CA THR A 105 -1.53 -25.80 2.31
C THR A 105 -0.85 -24.88 3.33
N GLU A 106 0.00 -25.44 4.19
CA GLU A 106 0.85 -24.67 5.10
C GLU A 106 1.73 -23.66 4.33
N GLU A 107 2.32 -24.09 3.20
CA GLU A 107 3.17 -23.24 2.35
C GLU A 107 2.39 -22.05 1.76
N ASP A 108 1.14 -22.24 1.36
CA ASP A 108 0.29 -21.15 0.86
C ASP A 108 0.08 -20.08 1.95
N VAL A 109 -0.21 -20.52 3.18
CA VAL A 109 -0.40 -19.63 4.33
C VAL A 109 0.90 -18.91 4.68
N ASP A 110 2.00 -19.64 4.81
CA ASP A 110 3.31 -19.09 5.18
C ASP A 110 3.80 -18.08 4.16
N THR A 111 3.63 -18.35 2.87
CA THR A 111 4.03 -17.45 1.78
C THR A 111 3.27 -16.12 1.84
N VAL A 112 1.95 -16.18 2.05
CA VAL A 112 1.13 -14.96 2.15
C VAL A 112 1.45 -14.18 3.43
N LEU A 113 1.56 -14.84 4.56
CA LEU A 113 1.91 -14.19 5.84
C LEU A 113 3.33 -13.63 5.82
N ALA A 114 4.29 -14.35 5.21
CA ALA A 114 5.67 -13.87 5.08
C ALA A 114 5.75 -12.57 4.29
N THR A 115 5.00 -12.45 3.20
CA THR A 115 5.00 -11.24 2.36
C THR A 115 4.14 -10.14 2.98
N ASN A 116 2.85 -10.42 3.23
CA ASN A 116 1.87 -9.39 3.55
C ASN A 116 1.99 -8.87 4.99
N LEU A 117 2.27 -9.75 5.95
CA LEU A 117 2.31 -9.38 7.37
C LEU A 117 3.75 -9.18 7.86
N LYS A 118 4.58 -10.22 7.80
CA LYS A 118 5.97 -10.14 8.26
C LYS A 118 6.74 -9.09 7.48
N GLY A 119 6.58 -9.02 6.15
CA GLY A 119 7.19 -8.01 5.29
C GLY A 119 6.79 -6.59 5.68
N THR A 120 5.51 -6.35 5.96
CA THR A 120 5.02 -5.06 6.48
C THR A 120 5.69 -4.71 7.81
N MET A 121 5.67 -5.62 8.79
CA MET A 121 6.24 -5.38 10.12
C MET A 121 7.72 -5.02 10.07
N PHE A 122 8.52 -5.79 9.31
CA PHE A 122 9.96 -5.58 9.24
C PHE A 122 10.35 -4.42 8.32
N SER A 123 9.57 -4.07 7.32
CA SER A 123 9.76 -2.82 6.57
C SER A 123 9.54 -1.60 7.46
N VAL A 124 8.49 -1.61 8.30
CA VAL A 124 8.28 -0.55 9.30
C VAL A 124 9.44 -0.51 10.28
N GLN A 125 9.82 -1.64 10.89
CA GLN A 125 10.91 -1.71 11.86
C GLN A 125 12.22 -1.15 11.30
N ALA A 126 12.58 -1.49 10.06
CA ALA A 126 13.82 -1.05 9.42
C ALA A 126 13.87 0.47 9.22
N CYS A 127 12.71 1.10 9.00
CA CYS A 127 12.63 2.54 8.76
C CYS A 127 12.52 3.39 10.04
N ILE A 128 12.20 2.81 11.21
CA ILE A 128 11.97 3.57 12.46
C ILE A 128 13.08 4.58 12.78
N PRO A 129 14.38 4.22 12.76
CA PRO A 129 15.43 5.18 13.14
C PRO A 129 15.47 6.43 12.25
N ALA A 130 15.28 6.24 10.95
CA ALA A 130 15.30 7.34 9.98
C ALA A 130 14.00 8.17 10.02
N LEU A 131 12.85 7.52 10.17
CA LEU A 131 11.55 8.19 10.36
C LEU A 131 11.54 9.05 11.64
N GLU A 132 12.13 8.56 12.73
CA GLU A 132 12.29 9.33 13.97
C GLU A 132 13.24 10.53 13.78
N ALA A 133 14.38 10.31 13.10
CA ALA A 133 15.34 11.35 12.81
C ALA A 133 14.77 12.48 11.92
N SER A 134 13.82 12.18 11.04
CA SER A 134 13.13 13.19 10.23
C SER A 134 12.24 14.13 11.05
N GLY A 135 11.83 13.72 12.26
CA GLY A 135 10.94 14.48 13.16
C GLY A 135 9.50 14.60 12.67
N ARG A 136 9.19 14.02 11.51
CA ARG A 136 7.86 14.01 10.84
C ARG A 136 7.53 12.70 10.17
N GLY A 137 7.99 11.58 10.75
CA GLY A 137 7.84 10.25 10.18
C GLY A 137 6.39 9.85 9.91
N ARG A 138 6.12 9.28 8.74
CA ARG A 138 4.80 8.80 8.32
C ARG A 138 4.89 7.38 7.80
N VAL A 139 4.02 6.50 8.29
CA VAL A 139 3.87 5.14 7.76
C VAL A 139 2.44 4.96 7.26
N VAL A 140 2.31 4.50 6.03
CA VAL A 140 1.02 4.18 5.40
C VAL A 140 1.03 2.71 4.98
N LEU A 141 0.13 1.92 5.55
CA LEU A 141 -0.06 0.52 5.17
C LEU A 141 -1.13 0.43 4.06
N THR A 142 -0.91 -0.41 3.07
CA THR A 142 -1.96 -0.81 2.13
C THR A 142 -2.55 -2.13 2.60
N SER A 143 -3.68 -2.05 3.32
CA SER A 143 -4.45 -3.23 3.71
C SER A 143 -5.45 -3.61 2.60
N SER A 144 -6.71 -3.86 2.93
CA SER A 144 -7.79 -4.18 2.00
C SER A 144 -9.13 -4.06 2.71
N ILE A 145 -10.24 -3.93 1.97
CA ILE A 145 -11.57 -4.22 2.50
C ILE A 145 -11.72 -5.71 2.80
N THR A 146 -11.08 -6.60 2.02
CA THR A 146 -11.10 -8.05 2.22
C THR A 146 -10.28 -8.44 3.46
N GLY A 147 -10.93 -9.14 4.36
CA GLY A 147 -10.40 -9.55 5.66
C GLY A 147 -10.88 -8.66 6.79
N PRO A 148 -10.55 -7.36 6.83
CA PRO A 148 -11.05 -6.46 7.87
C PRO A 148 -12.56 -6.22 7.86
N ILE A 149 -13.21 -6.20 6.69
CA ILE A 149 -14.63 -5.80 6.53
C ILE A 149 -15.42 -6.87 5.77
N THR A 150 -14.87 -7.34 4.64
CA THR A 150 -15.54 -8.30 3.75
C THR A 150 -14.73 -9.59 3.67
N GLY A 151 -15.29 -10.60 3.01
CA GLY A 151 -14.60 -11.84 2.63
C GLY A 151 -14.80 -12.14 1.15
N PHE A 152 -13.88 -12.92 0.58
CA PHE A 152 -13.99 -13.43 -0.77
C PHE A 152 -13.55 -14.91 -0.81
N PRO A 153 -14.30 -15.80 -1.45
CA PRO A 153 -13.91 -17.20 -1.60
C PRO A 153 -12.53 -17.32 -2.24
N GLY A 154 -11.70 -18.27 -1.75
CA GLY A 154 -10.33 -18.44 -2.22
C GLY A 154 -9.28 -17.52 -1.57
N TRP A 155 -9.69 -16.52 -0.78
CA TRP A 155 -8.78 -15.55 -0.18
C TRP A 155 -8.74 -15.58 1.36
N SER A 156 -9.00 -16.73 1.99
CA SER A 156 -9.02 -16.83 3.45
C SER A 156 -7.68 -16.46 4.11
N HIS A 157 -6.55 -16.94 3.57
CA HIS A 157 -5.19 -16.62 4.03
C HIS A 157 -4.80 -15.16 3.73
N TYR A 158 -5.20 -14.64 2.56
CA TYR A 158 -5.04 -13.23 2.24
C TYR A 158 -5.83 -12.34 3.19
N GLY A 159 -7.13 -12.60 3.37
CA GLY A 159 -7.98 -11.84 4.28
C GLY A 159 -7.45 -11.85 5.71
N ALA A 160 -6.98 -13.02 6.19
CA ALA A 160 -6.33 -13.14 7.49
C ALA A 160 -5.09 -12.23 7.59
N SER A 161 -4.23 -12.20 6.55
CA SER A 161 -3.04 -11.37 6.51
C SER A 161 -3.36 -9.86 6.57
N LYS A 162 -4.42 -9.43 5.85
CA LYS A 162 -4.85 -8.03 5.80
C LYS A 162 -5.53 -7.58 7.10
N ALA A 163 -6.32 -8.43 7.73
CA ALA A 163 -6.86 -8.18 9.06
C ALA A 163 -5.75 -8.10 10.13
N ALA A 164 -4.74 -8.98 10.06
CA ALA A 164 -3.60 -8.98 10.96
C ALA A 164 -2.76 -7.69 10.85
N GLN A 165 -2.63 -7.07 9.67
CA GLN A 165 -2.00 -5.76 9.52
C GLN A 165 -2.68 -4.69 10.37
N LEU A 166 -4.03 -4.73 10.54
CA LEU A 166 -4.74 -3.77 11.37
C LEU A 166 -4.54 -4.02 12.87
N GLY A 167 -4.32 -5.28 13.27
CA GLY A 167 -3.91 -5.62 14.63
C GLY A 167 -2.52 -5.04 14.94
N PHE A 168 -1.55 -5.25 14.05
CA PHE A 168 -0.22 -4.66 14.12
C PHE A 168 -0.27 -3.13 14.16
N LEU A 169 -1.02 -2.51 13.26
CA LEU A 169 -1.21 -1.06 13.15
C LEU A 169 -1.54 -0.42 14.52
N ARG A 170 -2.54 -0.98 15.23
CA ARG A 170 -3.03 -0.39 16.49
C ARG A 170 -1.97 -0.38 17.57
N THR A 171 -1.21 -1.46 17.72
CA THR A 171 -0.14 -1.55 18.72
C THR A 171 1.05 -0.70 18.31
N ALA A 172 1.48 -0.77 17.04
CA ALA A 172 2.59 0.02 16.52
C ALA A 172 2.32 1.54 16.63
N ALA A 173 1.08 1.98 16.46
CA ALA A 173 0.72 3.40 16.61
C ALA A 173 1.03 3.92 18.01
N ILE A 174 0.78 3.13 19.04
CA ILE A 174 1.09 3.49 20.45
C ILE A 174 2.60 3.56 20.67
N GLU A 175 3.35 2.59 20.16
CA GLU A 175 4.80 2.52 20.33
C GLU A 175 5.56 3.61 19.55
N LEU A 176 5.02 4.03 18.40
CA LEU A 176 5.63 4.99 17.49
C LEU A 176 5.28 6.46 17.83
N ALA A 177 4.15 6.71 18.49
CA ALA A 177 3.68 8.06 18.79
C ALA A 177 4.70 8.90 19.60
N PRO A 178 5.41 8.38 20.64
CA PRO A 178 6.45 9.15 21.33
C PRO A 178 7.62 9.56 20.44
N ARG A 179 7.82 8.87 19.32
CA ARG A 179 8.87 9.15 18.32
C ARG A 179 8.41 10.11 17.21
N ARG A 180 7.21 10.71 17.35
CA ARG A 180 6.58 11.58 16.34
C ARG A 180 6.35 10.89 14.98
N ILE A 181 6.16 9.58 14.98
CA ILE A 181 5.83 8.79 13.81
C ILE A 181 4.34 8.43 13.88
N THR A 182 3.58 8.76 12.84
CA THR A 182 2.22 8.26 12.68
C THR A 182 2.22 7.02 11.79
N ILE A 183 1.32 6.10 12.07
CA ILE A 183 1.08 4.92 11.24
C ILE A 183 -0.42 4.74 11.01
N ASN A 184 -0.84 4.70 9.73
CA ASN A 184 -2.23 4.58 9.33
C ASN A 184 -2.35 3.57 8.18
N ALA A 185 -3.57 3.14 7.85
CA ALA A 185 -3.80 2.21 6.75
C ALA A 185 -4.87 2.71 5.79
N VAL A 186 -4.64 2.50 4.50
CA VAL A 186 -5.64 2.60 3.44
C VAL A 186 -6.18 1.20 3.17
N LEU A 187 -7.50 1.08 3.02
CA LEU A 187 -8.21 -0.16 2.71
C LEU A 187 -8.85 -0.02 1.32
N PRO A 188 -8.16 -0.43 0.26
CA PRO A 188 -8.71 -0.39 -1.08
C PRO A 188 -9.89 -1.35 -1.25
N GLY A 189 -10.90 -0.93 -2.03
CA GLY A 189 -11.87 -1.80 -2.66
C GLY A 189 -11.36 -2.32 -4.01
N ASN A 190 -12.25 -2.47 -4.98
CA ASN A 190 -11.90 -2.88 -6.34
C ASN A 190 -11.22 -1.73 -7.10
N ILE A 191 -9.93 -1.89 -7.38
CA ILE A 191 -9.08 -0.89 -8.04
C ILE A 191 -8.62 -1.41 -9.39
N ALA A 192 -8.76 -0.59 -10.43
CA ALA A 192 -8.24 -0.87 -11.77
C ALA A 192 -6.70 -0.93 -11.72
N THR A 193 -6.15 -2.10 -12.04
CA THR A 193 -4.70 -2.36 -12.15
C THR A 193 -4.44 -3.15 -13.42
N GLU A 194 -3.19 -3.15 -13.87
CA GLU A 194 -2.78 -3.84 -15.11
C GLU A 194 -3.17 -5.34 -15.15
N GLY A 195 -3.40 -5.97 -14.01
CA GLY A 195 -3.82 -7.38 -13.93
C GLY A 195 -5.32 -7.63 -14.15
N LEU A 196 -6.15 -6.58 -14.26
CA LEU A 196 -7.59 -6.73 -14.51
C LEU A 196 -7.91 -6.80 -16.01
N ASP A 197 -7.04 -6.26 -16.87
CA ASP A 197 -7.31 -6.19 -18.33
C ASP A 197 -7.51 -7.58 -18.94
N ASP A 198 -6.90 -8.61 -18.36
CA ASP A 198 -7.01 -10.00 -18.83
C ASP A 198 -8.29 -10.73 -18.37
N LEU A 199 -9.09 -10.14 -17.46
CA LEU A 199 -10.27 -10.81 -16.87
C LEU A 199 -11.56 -10.67 -17.71
N GLY A 200 -11.52 -9.84 -18.75
CA GLY A 200 -12.64 -9.62 -19.67
C GLY A 200 -13.67 -8.58 -19.17
N GLU A 201 -14.31 -7.91 -20.14
CA GLU A 201 -15.21 -6.79 -19.87
C GLU A 201 -16.45 -7.15 -19.04
N ASP A 202 -17.01 -8.36 -19.18
CA ASP A 202 -18.17 -8.80 -18.39
C ASP A 202 -17.86 -8.91 -16.91
N TYR A 203 -16.64 -9.39 -16.57
CA TYR A 203 -16.18 -9.46 -15.20
C TYR A 203 -16.00 -8.06 -14.60
N ILE A 204 -15.36 -7.15 -15.35
CA ILE A 204 -15.17 -5.76 -14.93
C ILE A 204 -16.51 -5.06 -14.71
N ARG A 205 -17.47 -5.20 -15.64
CA ARG A 205 -18.84 -4.69 -15.47
C ARG A 205 -19.53 -5.23 -14.22
N GLY A 206 -19.33 -6.51 -13.92
CA GLY A 206 -19.86 -7.11 -12.69
C GLY A 206 -19.27 -6.49 -11.43
N MET A 207 -17.95 -6.20 -11.42
CA MET A 207 -17.30 -5.51 -10.32
C MET A 207 -17.83 -4.07 -10.16
N GLU A 208 -17.95 -3.32 -11.25
CA GLU A 208 -18.48 -1.94 -11.24
C GLU A 208 -19.93 -1.88 -10.75
N ALA A 209 -20.75 -2.86 -11.17
CA ALA A 209 -22.14 -2.95 -10.75
C ALA A 209 -22.32 -3.16 -9.23
N ALA A 210 -21.32 -3.75 -8.57
CA ALA A 210 -21.31 -3.96 -7.12
C ALA A 210 -20.85 -2.70 -6.33
N ILE A 211 -20.40 -1.63 -7.00
CA ILE A 211 -19.91 -0.41 -6.39
C ILE A 211 -20.96 0.70 -6.56
N PRO A 212 -21.37 1.40 -5.48
CA PRO A 212 -22.32 2.52 -5.59
C PRO A 212 -21.88 3.61 -6.59
N GLN A 213 -20.59 3.93 -6.66
CA GLN A 213 -20.06 4.89 -7.65
C GLN A 213 -20.02 4.36 -9.09
N ARG A 214 -20.39 3.10 -9.35
CA ARG A 214 -20.48 2.48 -10.68
C ARG A 214 -19.19 2.54 -11.50
N ARG A 215 -18.07 2.59 -10.84
CA ARG A 215 -16.73 2.51 -11.45
C ARG A 215 -15.76 1.80 -10.52
N LEU A 216 -14.71 1.24 -11.07
CA LEU A 216 -13.55 0.85 -10.29
C LEU A 216 -12.82 2.10 -9.76
N GLY A 217 -12.17 1.98 -8.61
CA GLY A 217 -11.21 2.99 -8.18
C GLY A 217 -9.96 2.97 -9.07
N THR A 218 -9.24 4.08 -9.12
CA THR A 218 -7.94 4.15 -9.79
C THR A 218 -6.81 3.93 -8.78
N VAL A 219 -5.63 3.62 -9.27
CA VAL A 219 -4.44 3.51 -8.40
C VAL A 219 -4.08 4.86 -7.75
N GLU A 220 -4.43 5.97 -8.42
CA GLU A 220 -4.28 7.33 -7.90
C GLU A 220 -5.27 7.65 -6.77
N ASP A 221 -6.48 7.07 -6.77
CA ASP A 221 -7.41 7.22 -5.63
C ASP A 221 -6.75 6.72 -4.34
N ILE A 222 -6.00 5.61 -4.41
CA ILE A 222 -5.24 5.07 -3.28
C ILE A 222 -4.00 5.92 -2.99
N GLY A 223 -3.29 6.38 -4.03
CA GLY A 223 -2.13 7.26 -3.89
C GLY A 223 -2.48 8.57 -3.18
N ASN A 224 -3.63 9.18 -3.50
CA ASN A 224 -4.11 10.41 -2.86
C ASN A 224 -4.47 10.20 -1.39
N ALA A 225 -5.05 9.05 -1.02
CA ALA A 225 -5.30 8.70 0.37
C ALA A 225 -3.99 8.48 1.15
N ALA A 226 -2.99 7.86 0.53
CA ALA A 226 -1.66 7.71 1.11
C ALA A 226 -0.97 9.07 1.28
N LEU A 227 -1.07 9.97 0.30
CA LEU A 227 -0.56 11.33 0.35
C LEU A 227 -1.19 12.13 1.50
N PHE A 228 -2.50 12.00 1.71
CA PHE A 228 -3.20 12.61 2.85
C PHE A 228 -2.56 12.18 4.18
N PHE A 229 -2.38 10.87 4.41
CA PHE A 229 -1.75 10.38 5.63
C PHE A 229 -0.26 10.74 5.75
N ALA A 230 0.40 11.08 4.65
CA ALA A 230 1.79 11.53 4.65
C ALA A 230 1.93 13.05 4.88
N SER A 231 0.86 13.83 4.82
CA SER A 231 0.88 15.28 5.02
C SER A 231 1.14 15.67 6.47
N ASP A 232 1.55 16.93 6.71
CA ASP A 232 1.72 17.45 8.07
C ASP A 232 0.38 17.66 8.78
N GLU A 233 -0.67 17.96 8.02
CA GLU A 233 -2.03 18.17 8.51
C GLU A 233 -2.64 16.89 9.11
N SER A 234 -2.16 15.72 8.70
CA SER A 234 -2.54 14.44 9.30
C SER A 234 -1.71 14.06 10.53
N GLY A 235 -0.83 14.95 11.02
CA GLY A 235 0.12 14.67 12.10
C GLY A 235 -0.51 14.27 13.45
N TYR A 236 -1.81 14.49 13.64
CA TYR A 236 -2.55 14.05 14.83
C TYR A 236 -3.42 12.81 14.57
N ILE A 237 -3.30 12.21 13.36
CA ILE A 237 -4.03 11.00 12.96
C ILE A 237 -3.04 9.83 12.99
N THR A 238 -3.25 8.88 13.92
CA THR A 238 -2.46 7.64 14.00
C THR A 238 -3.32 6.46 14.42
N GLY A 239 -2.98 5.26 13.99
CA GLY A 239 -3.72 4.04 14.28
C GLY A 239 -5.06 3.94 13.55
N GLN A 240 -5.31 4.79 12.52
CA GLN A 240 -6.58 4.88 11.83
C GLN A 240 -6.57 4.13 10.50
N THR A 241 -7.77 3.83 10.03
CA THR A 241 -8.00 3.19 8.72
C THR A 241 -8.91 4.08 7.87
N LEU A 242 -8.60 4.16 6.58
CA LEU A 242 -9.43 4.85 5.59
C LEU A 242 -9.83 3.85 4.49
N VAL A 243 -11.11 3.60 4.37
CA VAL A 243 -11.67 2.79 3.26
C VAL A 243 -11.76 3.67 2.03
N VAL A 244 -11.23 3.16 0.89
CA VAL A 244 -11.25 3.84 -0.41
C VAL A 244 -11.78 2.84 -1.44
N ASP A 245 -13.10 2.78 -1.59
CA ASP A 245 -13.78 1.70 -2.28
C ASP A 245 -15.03 2.12 -3.09
N GLY A 246 -15.27 3.43 -3.23
CA GLY A 246 -16.46 3.96 -3.92
C GLY A 246 -17.80 3.58 -3.25
N GLY A 247 -17.74 3.18 -1.97
CA GLY A 247 -18.90 2.75 -1.20
C GLY A 247 -19.18 1.24 -1.30
N GLN A 248 -18.27 0.46 -1.86
CA GLN A 248 -18.46 -0.98 -2.13
C GLN A 248 -18.92 -1.79 -0.89
N VAL A 249 -18.46 -1.42 0.31
CA VAL A 249 -18.80 -2.15 1.55
C VAL A 249 -20.09 -1.67 2.22
N LEU A 250 -20.77 -0.64 1.69
CA LEU A 250 -21.94 -0.04 2.34
C LEU A 250 -23.27 -0.75 2.06
N PRO A 251 -23.53 -1.27 0.85
CA PRO A 251 -24.81 -1.92 0.54
C PRO A 251 -25.01 -3.19 1.38
N GLU A 252 -26.15 -3.32 2.04
CA GLU A 252 -26.54 -4.53 2.76
C GLU A 252 -26.71 -5.74 1.82
N SER A 253 -27.14 -5.48 0.58
CA SER A 253 -27.29 -6.49 -0.46
C SER A 253 -27.20 -5.85 -1.86
N PRO A 254 -27.02 -6.65 -2.93
CA PRO A 254 -27.07 -6.12 -4.30
C PRO A 254 -28.36 -5.39 -4.63
N ALA A 255 -29.49 -5.79 -4.05
CA ALA A 255 -30.78 -5.12 -4.24
C ALA A 255 -30.78 -3.65 -3.76
N ALA A 256 -29.92 -3.29 -2.82
CA ALA A 256 -29.75 -1.90 -2.37
C ALA A 256 -29.18 -0.98 -3.46
N LEU A 257 -28.66 -1.56 -4.54
CA LEU A 257 -28.11 -0.83 -5.69
C LEU A 257 -29.06 -0.78 -6.90
N GLU A 258 -30.22 -1.41 -6.80
CA GLU A 258 -31.24 -1.38 -7.84
C GLU A 258 -31.91 0.00 -7.86
N GLY A 259 -31.89 0.64 -9.00
CA GLY A 259 -32.56 1.93 -9.21
C GLY A 259 -31.75 3.19 -8.89
N ILE A 260 -30.44 3.04 -8.60
CA ILE A 260 -29.51 4.17 -8.47
C ILE A 260 -28.45 4.19 -9.57
#